data_e715e6bb9fbc7f1f3909a74eebb8c815
#
_entry.id   e715e6bb9fbc7f1f3909a74eebb8c815
#
_cell.length_a   1.000
_cell.length_b   1.000
_cell.length_c   1.000
_cell.angle_alpha   90.00
_cell.angle_beta   90.00
_cell.angle_gamma   90.00
#
_symmetry.space_group_name_H-M   'P 1'
#
loop_
_entity.id
_entity.type
_entity.pdbx_description
1 polymer ?
#
loop_
_entity_poly.entity_id
_entity_poly.type
_entity_poly.pdbx_seq_one_letter_code
_entity_poly.pdbx_strand_id
1 'polypeptide(L)'
;MKILSEQLLQNLIEQTRSHLNYVISLQDVNEDALNQRLYQDSWSILECIEHLNLYGNYYLPEIEKQLTASKAISDKKFKSGWLGNYFAESMIPKEHLNKMKTFKSMNPIHSQLSKQVLNAFIEQQQKMLQLLSIAQDKNLNKTRIPISINK
;
A
#
# COMPACT_ATOMS: atom_id res chain seq x y z
N MET A 1 17.67 6.38 -5.22
CA MET A 1 17.77 6.70 -3.78
C MET A 1 18.69 5.70 -3.11
N LYS A 2 19.56 6.14 -2.18
CA LYS A 2 20.31 5.27 -1.24
C LYS A 2 19.90 5.65 0.16
N ILE A 3 19.44 4.70 0.96
CA ILE A 3 18.99 4.91 2.34
C ILE A 3 19.48 3.74 3.20
N LEU A 4 19.60 3.94 4.52
CA LEU A 4 19.80 2.83 5.44
C LEU A 4 18.55 1.93 5.41
N SER A 5 18.74 0.61 5.31
CA SER A 5 17.63 -0.35 5.27
C SER A 5 16.73 -0.24 6.50
N GLU A 6 17.34 -0.07 7.67
CA GLU A 6 16.64 0.17 8.93
C GLU A 6 15.78 1.44 8.89
N GLN A 7 16.33 2.57 8.40
CA GLN A 7 15.60 3.82 8.28
C GLN A 7 14.42 3.70 7.31
N LEU A 8 14.60 2.99 6.18
CA LEU A 8 13.51 2.74 5.23
C LEU A 8 12.37 1.97 5.90
N LEU A 9 12.70 0.87 6.59
CA LEU A 9 11.70 0.03 7.26
C LEU A 9 11.00 0.78 8.38
N GLN A 10 11.74 1.56 9.18
CA GLN A 10 11.15 2.39 10.22
C GLN A 10 10.15 3.40 9.65
N ASN A 11 10.53 4.11 8.59
CA ASN A 11 9.64 5.05 7.91
C ASN A 11 8.37 4.36 7.39
N LEU A 12 8.50 3.16 6.80
CA LEU A 12 7.35 2.39 6.31
C LEU A 12 6.45 1.91 7.45
N ILE A 13 7.02 1.48 8.58
CA ILE A 13 6.27 1.10 9.78
C ILE A 13 5.46 2.27 10.32
N GLU A 14 6.06 3.45 10.42
CA GLU A 14 5.41 4.67 10.92
C GLU A 14 4.26 5.09 9.98
N GLN A 15 4.48 5.08 8.67
CA GLN A 15 3.44 5.36 7.68
C GLN A 15 2.29 4.36 7.76
N THR A 16 2.60 3.06 7.84
CA THR A 16 1.59 2.01 7.95
C THR A 16 0.74 2.17 9.20
N ARG A 17 1.35 2.49 10.34
CA ARG A 17 0.63 2.79 11.60
C ARG A 17 -0.26 4.03 11.48
N SER A 18 0.24 5.07 10.83
CA SER A 18 -0.54 6.29 10.60
C SER A 18 -1.77 6.01 9.75
N HIS A 19 -1.63 5.28 8.64
CA HIS A 19 -2.73 4.88 7.78
C HIS A 19 -3.74 3.99 8.51
N LEU A 20 -3.25 3.01 9.29
CA LEU A 20 -4.07 2.13 10.11
C LEU A 20 -4.93 2.93 11.10
N ASN A 21 -4.33 3.84 11.86
CA ASN A 21 -5.02 4.67 12.84
C ASN A 21 -6.07 5.58 12.16
N TYR A 22 -5.73 6.14 11.00
CA TYR A 22 -6.68 6.96 10.24
C TYR A 22 -7.89 6.14 9.80
N VAL A 23 -7.71 4.95 9.25
CA VAL A 23 -8.84 4.12 8.79
C VAL A 23 -9.66 3.59 9.97
N ILE A 24 -9.04 3.29 11.12
CA ILE A 24 -9.77 2.96 12.34
C ILE A 24 -10.72 4.10 12.74
N SER A 25 -10.28 5.35 12.66
CA SER A 25 -11.14 6.50 12.97
C SER A 25 -12.34 6.66 12.03
N LEU A 26 -12.26 6.14 10.81
CA LEU A 26 -13.37 6.14 9.86
C LEU A 26 -14.49 5.16 10.24
N GLN A 27 -14.25 4.22 11.13
CA GLN A 27 -15.27 3.26 11.58
C GLN A 27 -16.44 3.95 12.31
N ASP A 28 -16.20 5.11 12.93
CA ASP A 28 -17.23 5.90 13.61
C ASP A 28 -18.02 6.83 12.66
N VAL A 29 -17.56 6.99 11.41
CA VAL A 29 -18.25 7.82 10.40
C VAL A 29 -19.41 7.03 9.77
N ASN A 30 -20.51 7.73 9.47
CA ASN A 30 -21.67 7.12 8.82
C ASN A 30 -21.30 6.53 7.45
N GLU A 31 -21.81 5.34 7.12
CA GLU A 31 -21.50 4.62 5.88
C GLU A 31 -21.93 5.40 4.63
N ASP A 32 -23.10 6.06 4.67
CA ASP A 32 -23.56 6.88 3.55
C ASP A 32 -22.60 8.05 3.28
N ALA A 33 -22.08 8.67 4.33
CA ALA A 33 -21.08 9.73 4.21
C ALA A 33 -19.77 9.20 3.60
N LEU A 34 -19.34 7.98 3.95
CA LEU A 34 -18.15 7.34 3.40
C LEU A 34 -18.33 6.94 1.92
N ASN A 35 -19.57 6.69 1.48
CA ASN A 35 -19.91 6.40 0.08
C ASN A 35 -20.18 7.66 -0.76
N GLN A 36 -20.25 8.86 -0.13
CA GLN A 36 -20.53 10.08 -0.85
C GLN A 36 -19.34 10.45 -1.77
N ARG A 37 -19.66 10.80 -3.03
CA ARG A 37 -18.71 11.32 -4.00
C ARG A 37 -18.85 12.83 -4.10
N LEU A 38 -17.73 13.54 -4.18
CA LEU A 38 -17.73 14.99 -4.39
C LEU A 38 -18.21 15.35 -5.80
N TYR A 39 -17.91 14.52 -6.78
CA TYR A 39 -18.30 14.66 -8.19
C TYR A 39 -18.66 13.28 -8.75
N GLN A 40 -19.44 13.25 -9.84
CA GLN A 40 -19.89 12.01 -10.47
C GLN A 40 -18.75 11.03 -10.82
N ASP A 41 -17.61 11.57 -11.28
CA ASP A 41 -16.45 10.79 -11.71
C ASP A 41 -15.33 10.75 -10.63
N SER A 42 -15.62 11.19 -9.40
CA SER A 42 -14.69 11.07 -8.28
C SER A 42 -14.95 9.79 -7.48
N TRP A 43 -13.92 9.28 -6.83
CA TRP A 43 -14.10 8.19 -5.89
C TRP A 43 -14.64 8.68 -4.55
N SER A 44 -15.45 7.84 -3.90
CA SER A 44 -15.80 7.99 -2.49
C SER A 44 -14.63 7.54 -1.61
N ILE A 45 -14.74 7.79 -0.29
CA ILE A 45 -13.73 7.33 0.68
C ILE A 45 -13.63 5.81 0.66
N LEU A 46 -14.76 5.08 0.64
CA LEU A 46 -14.74 3.62 0.58
C LEU A 46 -14.14 3.11 -0.73
N GLU A 47 -14.38 3.76 -1.85
CA GLU A 47 -13.75 3.39 -3.14
C GLU A 47 -12.23 3.62 -3.11
N CYS A 48 -11.75 4.70 -2.47
CA CYS A 48 -10.32 4.90 -2.29
C CYS A 48 -9.68 3.77 -1.47
N ILE A 49 -10.32 3.38 -0.36
CA ILE A 49 -9.82 2.29 0.49
C ILE A 49 -9.90 0.94 -0.24
N GLU A 50 -11.00 0.67 -0.96
CA GLU A 50 -11.13 -0.56 -1.74
C GLU A 50 -10.06 -0.66 -2.84
N HIS A 51 -9.74 0.43 -3.51
CA HIS A 51 -8.62 0.47 -4.45
C HIS A 51 -7.30 0.01 -3.80
N LEU A 52 -7.03 0.45 -2.58
CA LEU A 52 -5.84 0.03 -1.83
C LEU A 52 -5.93 -1.45 -1.41
N ASN A 53 -7.12 -1.93 -1.02
CA ASN A 53 -7.35 -3.34 -0.71
C ASN A 53 -7.08 -4.26 -1.92
N LEU A 54 -7.52 -3.85 -3.11
CA LEU A 54 -7.27 -4.61 -4.34
C LEU A 54 -5.77 -4.77 -4.59
N TYR A 55 -4.97 -3.72 -4.38
CA TYR A 55 -3.51 -3.83 -4.44
C TYR A 55 -2.93 -4.65 -3.29
N GLY A 56 -3.45 -4.48 -2.09
CA GLY A 56 -3.04 -5.25 -0.92
C GLY A 56 -3.25 -6.76 -1.13
N ASN A 57 -4.38 -7.16 -1.70
CA ASN A 57 -4.68 -8.55 -2.04
C ASN A 57 -3.66 -9.17 -3.01
N TYR A 58 -3.07 -8.37 -3.88
CA TYR A 58 -2.03 -8.82 -4.78
C TYR A 58 -0.65 -8.82 -4.12
N TYR A 59 -0.27 -7.68 -3.51
CA TYR A 59 1.11 -7.47 -3.07
C TYR A 59 1.45 -8.17 -1.76
N LEU A 60 0.53 -8.25 -0.78
CA LEU A 60 0.84 -8.84 0.53
C LEU A 60 1.24 -10.31 0.44
N PRO A 61 0.52 -11.19 -0.30
CA PRO A 61 0.95 -12.57 -0.50
C PRO A 61 2.28 -12.69 -1.24
N GLU A 62 2.52 -11.85 -2.25
CA GLU A 62 3.77 -11.87 -3.00
C GLU A 62 4.96 -11.40 -2.15
N ILE A 63 4.77 -10.36 -1.32
CA ILE A 63 5.78 -9.91 -0.35
C ILE A 63 6.10 -11.04 0.63
N GLU A 64 5.09 -11.65 1.23
CA GLU A 64 5.26 -12.75 2.18
C GLU A 64 6.04 -13.90 1.58
N LYS A 65 5.66 -14.33 0.38
CA LYS A 65 6.32 -15.38 -0.38
C LYS A 65 7.80 -15.07 -0.62
N GLN A 66 8.12 -13.88 -1.07
CA GLN A 66 9.49 -13.48 -1.37
C GLN A 66 10.34 -13.32 -0.11
N LEU A 67 9.78 -12.77 0.97
CA LEU A 67 10.46 -12.65 2.25
C LEU A 67 10.75 -14.03 2.87
N THR A 68 9.80 -14.95 2.79
CA THR A 68 9.95 -16.33 3.28
C THR A 68 11.00 -17.10 2.48
N ALA A 69 10.99 -16.97 1.16
CA ALA A 69 11.95 -17.64 0.28
C ALA A 69 13.37 -17.04 0.37
N SER A 70 13.51 -15.79 0.82
CA SER A 70 14.81 -15.11 0.88
C SER A 70 15.69 -15.70 1.98
N LYS A 71 16.85 -16.25 1.57
CA LYS A 71 17.93 -16.70 2.48
C LYS A 71 19.03 -15.66 2.67
N ALA A 72 18.94 -14.53 1.94
CA ALA A 72 19.97 -13.51 1.96
C ALA A 72 19.86 -12.66 3.23
N ILE A 73 20.98 -12.52 3.95
CA ILE A 73 21.11 -11.73 5.16
C ILE A 73 20.92 -10.25 4.85
N SER A 74 20.35 -9.51 5.80
CA SER A 74 20.12 -8.06 5.72
C SER A 74 21.37 -7.28 5.27
N ASP A 75 21.16 -6.30 4.42
CA ASP A 75 22.18 -5.34 4.00
C ASP A 75 21.89 -4.00 4.70
N LYS A 76 22.96 -3.36 5.21
CA LYS A 76 22.85 -2.06 5.91
C LYS A 76 22.27 -0.96 5.02
N LYS A 77 22.43 -1.06 3.71
CA LYS A 77 21.99 -0.03 2.74
C LYS A 77 21.05 -0.62 1.72
N PHE A 78 19.91 0.04 1.55
CA PHE A 78 18.99 -0.19 0.44
C PHE A 78 19.30 0.78 -0.70
N LYS A 79 19.33 0.25 -1.91
CA LYS A 79 19.47 1.02 -3.16
C LYS A 79 18.31 0.71 -4.07
N SER A 80 17.36 1.66 -4.20
CA SER A 80 16.27 1.50 -5.16
C SER A 80 16.79 1.50 -6.59
N GLY A 81 16.19 0.65 -7.45
CA GLY A 81 16.34 0.79 -8.89
C GLY A 81 15.73 2.12 -9.38
N TRP A 82 16.20 2.61 -10.53
CA TRP A 82 15.71 3.88 -11.08
C TRP A 82 14.19 3.87 -11.34
N LEU A 83 13.65 2.77 -11.86
CA LEU A 83 12.24 2.60 -12.17
C LEU A 83 11.38 2.54 -10.89
N GLY A 84 11.81 1.78 -9.88
CA GLY A 84 11.10 1.71 -8.60
C GLY A 84 11.11 3.05 -7.86
N ASN A 85 12.22 3.79 -7.93
CA ASN A 85 12.30 5.13 -7.37
C ASN A 85 11.36 6.11 -8.07
N TYR A 86 11.31 6.06 -9.41
CA TYR A 86 10.40 6.89 -10.21
C TYR A 86 8.93 6.65 -9.82
N PHE A 87 8.50 5.38 -9.73
CA PHE A 87 7.13 5.05 -9.30
C PHE A 87 6.84 5.50 -7.87
N ALA A 88 7.75 5.25 -6.92
CA ALA A 88 7.57 5.69 -5.55
C ALA A 88 7.43 7.22 -5.45
N GLU A 89 8.28 7.96 -6.14
CA GLU A 89 8.21 9.43 -6.16
C GLU A 89 6.96 9.97 -6.89
N SER A 90 6.46 9.24 -7.89
CA SER A 90 5.24 9.65 -8.62
C SER A 90 3.96 9.49 -7.79
N MET A 91 3.99 8.61 -6.78
CA MET A 91 2.86 8.35 -5.88
C MET A 91 2.85 9.21 -4.63
N ILE A 92 3.96 9.91 -4.33
CA ILE A 92 4.01 10.84 -3.20
C ILE A 92 3.11 12.05 -3.49
N PRO A 93 2.25 12.47 -2.54
CA PRO A 93 1.41 13.66 -2.69
C PRO A 93 2.26 14.90 -3.00
N LYS A 94 1.85 15.66 -4.02
CA LYS A 94 2.46 16.92 -4.45
C LYS A 94 1.38 17.97 -4.57
N GLU A 95 1.75 19.25 -4.57
CA GLU A 95 0.80 20.36 -4.79
C GLU A 95 -0.01 20.20 -6.08
N HIS A 96 0.61 19.67 -7.14
CA HIS A 96 -0.06 19.31 -8.38
C HIS A 96 0.01 17.79 -8.58
N LEU A 97 -1.10 17.12 -8.32
CA LEU A 97 -1.21 15.68 -8.53
C LEU A 97 -1.34 15.36 -10.01
N ASN A 98 -0.46 14.50 -10.52
CA ASN A 98 -0.63 13.91 -11.84
C ASN A 98 -1.76 12.89 -11.79
N LYS A 99 -2.86 13.16 -12.52
CA LYS A 99 -3.94 12.18 -12.67
C LYS A 99 -3.42 10.96 -13.43
N MET A 100 -3.34 9.83 -12.77
CA MET A 100 -3.00 8.54 -13.39
C MET A 100 -4.27 7.72 -13.61
N LYS A 101 -4.38 7.09 -14.78
CA LYS A 101 -5.47 6.15 -15.02
C LYS A 101 -5.20 4.86 -14.25
N THR A 102 -6.17 4.47 -13.44
CA THR A 102 -6.16 3.19 -12.73
C THR A 102 -6.47 2.05 -13.68
N PHE A 103 -5.82 0.90 -13.51
CA PHE A 103 -6.16 -0.32 -14.24
C PHE A 103 -7.60 -0.72 -13.96
N LYS A 104 -8.29 -1.22 -14.98
CA LYS A 104 -9.70 -1.57 -14.86
C LYS A 104 -9.97 -2.56 -13.72
N SER A 105 -9.08 -3.54 -13.55
CA SER A 105 -9.16 -4.54 -12.46
C SER A 105 -8.95 -3.98 -11.05
N MET A 106 -8.40 -2.77 -10.94
CA MET A 106 -8.10 -2.09 -9.67
C MET A 106 -8.96 -0.84 -9.47
N ASN A 107 -10.03 -0.70 -10.27
CA ASN A 107 -10.90 0.49 -10.25
C ASN A 107 -12.27 0.14 -9.66
N PRO A 108 -12.55 0.52 -8.41
CA PRO A 108 -13.82 0.26 -7.74
C PRO A 108 -14.91 1.30 -8.02
N ILE A 109 -14.70 2.22 -8.98
CA ILE A 109 -15.64 3.32 -9.26
C ILE A 109 -17.07 2.80 -9.48
N HIS A 110 -18.03 3.48 -8.88
CA HIS A 110 -19.46 3.13 -8.91
C HIS A 110 -19.82 1.82 -8.19
N SER A 111 -18.92 1.27 -7.39
CA SER A 111 -19.23 0.15 -6.53
C SER A 111 -20.05 0.62 -5.33
N GLN A 112 -21.03 -0.20 -4.92
CA GLN A 112 -21.73 0.00 -3.66
C GLN A 112 -21.01 -0.78 -2.56
N LEU A 113 -20.34 -0.06 -1.67
CA LEU A 113 -19.43 -0.62 -0.69
C LEU A 113 -19.96 -0.43 0.73
N SER A 114 -19.68 -1.39 1.59
CA SER A 114 -19.96 -1.31 3.03
C SER A 114 -18.68 -1.04 3.83
N LYS A 115 -18.83 -0.73 5.12
CA LYS A 115 -17.68 -0.57 6.04
C LYS A 115 -16.80 -1.81 6.20
N GLN A 116 -17.18 -2.98 5.67
CA GLN A 116 -16.31 -4.15 5.60
C GLN A 116 -15.02 -3.87 4.84
N VAL A 117 -15.05 -2.93 3.89
CA VAL A 117 -13.85 -2.44 3.21
C VAL A 117 -12.81 -1.88 4.18
N LEU A 118 -13.25 -1.16 5.23
CA LEU A 118 -12.36 -0.64 6.28
C LEU A 118 -11.72 -1.79 7.08
N ASN A 119 -12.51 -2.82 7.44
CA ASN A 119 -12.01 -3.98 8.17
C ASN A 119 -10.94 -4.74 7.36
N ALA A 120 -11.20 -4.96 6.06
CA ALA A 120 -10.24 -5.59 5.17
C ALA A 120 -8.93 -4.79 5.09
N PHE A 121 -9.01 -3.47 4.99
CA PHE A 121 -7.83 -2.61 5.01
C PHE A 121 -7.04 -2.71 6.32
N ILE A 122 -7.74 -2.67 7.46
CA ILE A 122 -7.14 -2.80 8.80
C ILE A 122 -6.36 -4.11 8.90
N GLU A 123 -6.96 -5.24 8.51
CA GLU A 123 -6.31 -6.55 8.50
C GLU A 123 -5.08 -6.56 7.60
N GLN A 124 -5.17 -5.96 6.41
CA GLN A 124 -4.05 -5.85 5.49
C GLN A 124 -2.91 -5.00 6.06
N GLN A 125 -3.20 -3.87 6.73
CA GLN A 125 -2.17 -3.05 7.36
C GLN A 125 -1.50 -3.76 8.54
N GLN A 126 -2.25 -4.52 9.33
CA GLN A 126 -1.69 -5.37 10.39
C GLN A 126 -0.76 -6.45 9.80
N LYS A 127 -1.16 -7.09 8.70
CA LYS A 127 -0.30 -8.02 7.95
C LYS A 127 0.95 -7.34 7.41
N MET A 128 0.81 -6.13 6.87
CA MET A 128 1.95 -5.33 6.39
C MET A 128 2.96 -5.08 7.52
N LEU A 129 2.51 -4.70 8.72
CA LEU A 129 3.39 -4.49 9.88
C LEU A 129 4.17 -5.76 10.25
N GLN A 130 3.52 -6.93 10.19
CA GLN A 130 4.19 -8.23 10.41
C GLN A 130 5.27 -8.49 9.34
N LEU A 131 4.95 -8.23 8.07
CA LEU A 131 5.90 -8.42 6.96
C LEU A 131 7.08 -7.44 7.04
N LEU A 132 6.85 -6.20 7.45
CA LEU A 132 7.92 -5.21 7.68
C LEU A 132 8.85 -5.64 8.83
N SER A 133 8.32 -6.27 9.87
CA SER A 133 9.13 -6.86 10.94
C SER A 133 10.02 -7.98 10.41
N ILE A 134 9.47 -8.90 9.63
CA ILE A 134 10.24 -9.99 9.00
C ILE A 134 11.31 -9.44 8.05
N ALA A 135 11.01 -8.35 7.36
CA ALA A 135 11.91 -7.73 6.39
C ALA A 135 13.20 -7.16 7.02
N GLN A 136 13.22 -6.90 8.34
CA GLN A 136 14.40 -6.39 9.04
C GLN A 136 15.62 -7.32 8.92
N ASP A 137 15.38 -8.63 8.86
CA ASP A 137 16.43 -9.64 8.75
C ASP A 137 16.72 -10.05 7.30
N LYS A 138 16.08 -9.41 6.31
CA LYS A 138 16.18 -9.79 4.91
C LYS A 138 16.94 -8.76 4.07
N ASN A 139 17.58 -9.25 3.03
CA ASN A 139 18.26 -8.37 2.07
C ASN A 139 17.26 -7.77 1.09
N LEU A 140 16.87 -6.52 1.34
CA LEU A 140 15.88 -5.80 0.52
C LEU A 140 16.35 -5.55 -0.91
N ASN A 141 17.67 -5.52 -1.17
CA ASN A 141 18.22 -5.36 -2.51
C ASN A 141 18.06 -6.62 -3.38
N LYS A 142 17.95 -7.79 -2.75
CA LYS A 142 17.82 -9.10 -3.41
C LYS A 142 16.39 -9.63 -3.42
N THR A 143 15.53 -9.13 -2.53
CA THR A 143 14.11 -9.49 -2.48
C THR A 143 13.35 -8.71 -3.55
N ARG A 144 12.87 -9.39 -4.58
CA ARG A 144 12.15 -8.78 -5.70
C ARG A 144 10.72 -9.26 -5.75
N ILE A 145 9.80 -8.31 -5.88
CA ILE A 145 8.37 -8.58 -5.96
C ILE A 145 7.92 -8.28 -7.39
N PRO A 146 7.18 -9.20 -8.05
CA PRO A 146 6.61 -8.93 -9.36
C PRO A 146 5.59 -7.79 -9.26
N ILE A 147 5.59 -6.92 -10.27
CA ILE A 147 4.62 -5.82 -10.36
C ILE A 147 3.32 -6.29 -10.99
N SER A 148 2.18 -5.76 -10.52
CA SER A 148 0.84 -6.14 -10.96
C SER A 148 0.47 -5.69 -12.39
N ILE A 149 1.34 -4.92 -13.04
CA ILE A 149 1.10 -4.30 -14.36
C ILE A 149 1.04 -5.34 -15.52
N ASN A 150 1.52 -6.55 -15.30
CA ASN A 150 1.67 -7.58 -16.33
C ASN A 150 0.64 -8.72 -16.23
N LYS A 151 -0.52 -8.48 -15.58
CA LYS A 151 -1.60 -9.48 -15.50
C LYS A 151 -2.91 -8.93 -16.02
#